data_c816e00ee6d579fca99d847ca0afbc39
#
_entry.id   c816e00ee6d579fca99d847ca0afbc39
#
_cell.length_a   1.000
_cell.length_b   1.000
_cell.length_c   1.000
_cell.angle_alpha   90.00
_cell.angle_beta   90.00
_cell.angle_gamma   90.00
#
_symmetry.space_group_name_H-M   'P 1'
#
loop_
_entity.id
_entity.type
_entity.pdbx_description
1 polymer ?
#
loop_
_entity_poly.entity_id
_entity_poly.type
_entity_poly.pdbx_seq_one_letter_code
_entity_poly.pdbx_strand_id
1 'polypeptide(L)'
;MKLRQITLLFAFVLASGAVGLAQEPDRLPVLAPNAPADKPQLVKSAEQKAFEDAIKPYVEKARKTYPDAKERFLAGLPPKHFFFVTTRLNDSSGRWEQVFIAVKEIKEGTISGLIASEIQTVSGYKFGDKYSFTESDLLDWTVSKPDGTEDGNFVGKFLDTYKPD
;
A
#
# COMPACT_ATOMS: atom_id res chain seq x y z
N MET A 1 10.45 72.98 7.31
CA MET A 1 11.00 71.60 7.22
C MET A 1 9.85 70.63 7.49
N LYS A 2 9.27 70.01 6.43
CA LYS A 2 8.12 69.06 6.59
C LYS A 2 8.64 67.64 6.53
N LEU A 3 8.52 66.93 7.65
CA LEU A 3 8.86 65.51 7.74
C LEU A 3 7.77 64.69 7.03
N ARG A 4 8.13 63.94 5.99
CA ARG A 4 7.24 62.97 5.34
C ARG A 4 7.39 61.63 6.05
N GLN A 5 6.30 61.16 6.69
CA GLN A 5 6.19 59.81 7.21
C GLN A 5 5.96 58.84 6.02
N ILE A 6 6.85 57.88 5.88
CA ILE A 6 6.71 56.74 4.95
C ILE A 6 6.06 55.60 5.73
N THR A 7 4.81 55.33 5.44
CA THR A 7 4.10 54.16 5.97
C THR A 7 4.45 52.93 5.15
N LEU A 8 5.22 52.00 5.75
CA LEU A 8 5.54 50.72 5.14
C LEU A 8 4.36 49.77 5.37
N LEU A 9 3.65 49.41 4.32
CA LEU A 9 2.62 48.39 4.35
C LEU A 9 3.28 47.00 4.24
N PHE A 10 3.31 46.23 5.33
CA PHE A 10 3.72 44.85 5.31
C PHE A 10 2.54 43.99 4.81
N ALA A 11 2.61 43.49 3.59
CA ALA A 11 1.69 42.47 3.08
C ALA A 11 2.07 41.12 3.68
N PHE A 12 1.26 40.62 4.60
CA PHE A 12 1.37 39.27 5.16
C PHE A 12 0.78 38.27 4.17
N VAL A 13 1.63 37.61 3.40
CA VAL A 13 1.23 36.50 2.55
C VAL A 13 1.01 35.26 3.45
N LEU A 14 -0.24 34.95 3.76
CA LEU A 14 -0.63 33.68 4.37
C LEU A 14 -0.47 32.58 3.33
N ALA A 15 0.67 31.90 3.35
CA ALA A 15 0.83 30.62 2.66
C ALA A 15 0.00 29.57 3.42
N SER A 16 -1.20 29.27 2.90
CA SER A 16 -2.00 28.14 3.34
C SER A 16 -1.30 26.85 2.87
N GLY A 17 -0.35 26.38 3.65
CA GLY A 17 0.23 25.05 3.47
C GLY A 17 -0.87 24.02 3.73
N ALA A 18 -1.32 23.30 2.70
CA ALA A 18 -2.09 22.09 2.88
C ALA A 18 -1.20 21.09 3.66
N VAL A 19 -1.45 20.96 4.96
CA VAL A 19 -0.86 19.89 5.78
C VAL A 19 -1.53 18.59 5.32
N GLY A 20 -0.95 17.94 4.31
CA GLY A 20 -1.26 16.54 4.03
C GLY A 20 -0.98 15.78 5.32
N LEU A 21 -2.00 15.11 5.86
CA LEU A 21 -1.82 14.21 6.99
C LEU A 21 -0.92 13.07 6.52
N ALA A 22 0.40 13.24 6.68
CA ALA A 22 1.34 12.16 6.51
C ALA A 22 0.89 11.02 7.43
N GLN A 23 0.76 9.81 6.90
CA GLN A 23 0.50 8.62 7.70
C GLN A 23 1.58 8.55 8.77
N GLU A 24 1.19 8.41 10.03
CA GLU A 24 2.16 8.26 11.13
C GLU A 24 3.11 7.09 10.80
N PRO A 25 4.44 7.31 10.89
CA PRO A 25 5.43 6.37 10.34
C PRO A 25 5.41 4.97 10.99
N ASP A 26 4.89 4.85 12.21
CA ASP A 26 4.96 3.62 13.00
C ASP A 26 3.58 3.01 13.33
N ARG A 27 2.51 3.43 12.65
CA ARG A 27 1.16 2.88 12.85
C ARG A 27 0.55 2.35 11.58
N LEU A 28 -0.14 1.21 11.72
CA LEU A 28 -1.02 0.71 10.67
C LEU A 28 -2.25 1.60 10.50
N PRO A 29 -2.77 1.77 9.28
CA PRO A 29 -3.97 2.56 9.04
C PRO A 29 -5.20 1.89 9.67
N VAL A 30 -6.14 2.72 10.13
CA VAL A 30 -7.47 2.26 10.55
C VAL A 30 -8.37 2.30 9.34
N LEU A 31 -8.74 1.13 8.83
CA LEU A 31 -9.62 0.98 7.68
C LEU A 31 -11.08 1.28 8.02
N ALA A 32 -11.90 1.50 6.99
CA ALA A 32 -13.34 1.60 7.14
C ALA A 32 -13.92 0.29 7.72
N PRO A 33 -14.97 0.32 8.55
CA PRO A 33 -15.55 -0.89 9.15
C PRO A 33 -16.06 -1.91 8.13
N ASN A 34 -16.37 -1.48 6.92
CA ASN A 34 -16.83 -2.30 5.79
C ASN A 34 -15.74 -2.53 4.73
N ALA A 35 -14.47 -2.19 5.01
CA ALA A 35 -13.37 -2.53 4.12
C ALA A 35 -13.25 -4.05 3.98
N PRO A 36 -12.90 -4.57 2.78
CA PRO A 36 -12.66 -5.99 2.59
C PRO A 36 -11.63 -6.53 3.59
N ALA A 37 -11.93 -7.66 4.21
CA ALA A 37 -11.02 -8.32 5.12
C ALA A 37 -9.90 -9.02 4.34
N ASP A 38 -8.69 -9.02 4.90
CA ASP A 38 -7.62 -9.89 4.43
C ASP A 38 -8.03 -11.36 4.63
N LYS A 39 -7.94 -12.16 3.55
CA LYS A 39 -8.30 -13.58 3.56
C LYS A 39 -7.08 -14.40 3.17
N PRO A 40 -6.24 -14.83 4.13
CA PRO A 40 -5.07 -15.65 3.85
C PRO A 40 -5.42 -16.89 3.04
N GLN A 41 -4.69 -17.15 1.95
CA GLN A 41 -4.84 -18.33 1.13
C GLN A 41 -3.69 -19.30 1.44
N LEU A 42 -4.02 -20.46 1.97
CA LEU A 42 -3.05 -21.56 2.16
C LEU A 42 -2.97 -22.37 0.87
N VAL A 43 -1.87 -22.25 0.16
CA VAL A 43 -1.60 -22.99 -1.07
C VAL A 43 -0.65 -24.15 -0.77
N LYS A 44 -1.08 -25.39 -1.02
CA LYS A 44 -0.21 -26.56 -0.88
C LYS A 44 0.87 -26.55 -1.95
N SER A 45 2.05 -27.09 -1.64
CA SER A 45 3.19 -27.11 -2.56
C SER A 45 2.87 -27.72 -3.93
N ALA A 46 2.01 -28.76 -3.97
CA ALA A 46 1.59 -29.40 -5.21
C ALA A 46 0.68 -28.51 -6.08
N GLU A 47 -0.02 -27.54 -5.47
CA GLU A 47 -0.97 -26.64 -6.12
C GLU A 47 -0.33 -25.27 -6.43
N GLN A 48 0.90 -25.04 -5.96
CA GLN A 48 1.58 -23.75 -6.05
C GLN A 48 1.69 -23.24 -7.49
N LYS A 49 2.10 -24.10 -8.42
CA LYS A 49 2.23 -23.71 -9.83
C LYS A 49 0.88 -23.33 -10.44
N ALA A 50 -0.16 -24.11 -10.19
CA ALA A 50 -1.50 -23.80 -10.70
C ALA A 50 -2.03 -22.49 -10.11
N PHE A 51 -1.78 -22.23 -8.84
CA PHE A 51 -2.11 -20.95 -8.19
C PHE A 51 -1.36 -19.77 -8.82
N GLU A 52 -0.04 -19.91 -9.01
CA GLU A 52 0.79 -18.86 -9.64
C GLU A 52 0.35 -18.58 -11.08
N ASP A 53 0.04 -19.63 -11.85
CA ASP A 53 -0.48 -19.49 -13.22
C ASP A 53 -1.86 -18.79 -13.21
N ALA A 54 -2.73 -19.10 -12.26
CA ALA A 54 -4.06 -18.52 -12.14
C ALA A 54 -4.03 -17.01 -11.78
N ILE A 55 -3.14 -16.58 -10.90
CA ILE A 55 -3.03 -15.16 -10.50
C ILE A 55 -2.25 -14.31 -11.51
N LYS A 56 -1.45 -14.92 -12.38
CA LYS A 56 -0.52 -14.22 -13.29
C LYS A 56 -1.18 -13.09 -14.10
N PRO A 57 -2.34 -13.25 -14.76
CA PRO A 57 -2.98 -12.17 -15.52
C PRO A 57 -3.33 -10.95 -14.65
N TYR A 58 -3.66 -11.18 -13.38
CA TYR A 58 -4.03 -10.14 -12.42
C TYR A 58 -2.80 -9.41 -11.90
N VAL A 59 -1.71 -10.13 -11.66
CA VAL A 59 -0.39 -9.53 -11.34
C VAL A 59 0.10 -8.65 -12.51
N GLU A 60 0.00 -9.12 -13.75
CA GLU A 60 0.36 -8.33 -14.94
C GLU A 60 -0.48 -7.05 -15.04
N LYS A 61 -1.80 -7.15 -14.79
CA LYS A 61 -2.70 -6.00 -14.75
C LYS A 61 -2.31 -5.01 -13.63
N ALA A 62 -2.03 -5.52 -12.44
CA ALA A 62 -1.60 -4.71 -11.31
C ALA A 62 -0.31 -3.96 -11.64
N ARG A 63 0.71 -4.63 -12.15
CA ARG A 63 1.99 -4.03 -12.53
C ARG A 63 1.85 -2.98 -13.63
N LYS A 64 0.96 -3.21 -14.60
CA LYS A 64 0.67 -2.25 -15.68
C LYS A 64 0.06 -0.94 -15.15
N THR A 65 -0.78 -1.02 -14.13
CA THR A 65 -1.50 0.14 -13.55
C THR A 65 -0.83 0.73 -12.32
N TYR A 66 0.20 0.06 -11.78
CA TYR A 66 0.93 0.51 -10.60
C TYR A 66 1.59 1.90 -10.76
N PRO A 67 2.19 2.27 -11.91
CA PRO A 67 2.79 3.60 -12.07
C PRO A 67 1.81 4.74 -11.75
N ASP A 68 0.56 4.66 -12.22
CA ASP A 68 -0.47 5.67 -11.96
C ASP A 68 -0.88 5.70 -10.46
N ALA A 69 -0.95 4.52 -9.85
CA ALA A 69 -1.25 4.40 -8.42
C ALA A 69 -0.12 4.96 -7.55
N LYS A 70 1.12 4.69 -7.91
CA LYS A 70 2.32 5.24 -7.28
C LYS A 70 2.35 6.77 -7.39
N GLU A 71 2.09 7.33 -8.57
CA GLU A 71 2.03 8.78 -8.77
C GLU A 71 1.00 9.42 -7.85
N ARG A 72 -0.21 8.85 -7.76
CA ARG A 72 -1.25 9.33 -6.82
C ARG A 72 -0.80 9.25 -5.36
N PHE A 73 -0.11 8.18 -4.96
CA PHE A 73 0.44 8.05 -3.61
C PHE A 73 1.49 9.12 -3.32
N LEU A 74 2.44 9.34 -4.23
CA LEU A 74 3.51 10.33 -4.08
C LEU A 74 3.00 11.77 -4.10
N ALA A 75 1.91 12.05 -4.83
CA ALA A 75 1.23 13.33 -4.82
C ALA A 75 0.43 13.60 -3.54
N GLY A 76 0.23 12.59 -2.71
CA GLY A 76 -0.58 12.62 -1.50
C GLY A 76 -2.02 12.17 -1.76
N LEU A 77 -2.41 11.07 -1.13
CA LEU A 77 -3.78 10.57 -1.20
C LEU A 77 -4.75 11.47 -0.41
N PRO A 78 -6.03 11.52 -0.79
CA PRO A 78 -7.05 12.21 0.00
C PRO A 78 -7.12 11.67 1.44
N PRO A 79 -7.63 12.46 2.39
CA PRO A 79 -7.78 12.01 3.79
C PRO A 79 -8.49 10.66 3.91
N LYS A 80 -8.01 9.81 4.81
CA LYS A 80 -8.52 8.46 5.07
C LYS A 80 -8.46 7.48 3.88
N HIS A 81 -7.67 7.81 2.85
CA HIS A 81 -7.28 6.84 1.82
C HIS A 81 -5.93 6.25 2.22
N PHE A 82 -5.79 4.95 2.06
CA PHE A 82 -4.57 4.24 2.45
C PHE A 82 -4.06 3.40 1.29
N PHE A 83 -2.74 3.45 1.08
CA PHE A 83 -2.09 2.70 0.02
C PHE A 83 -1.44 1.45 0.58
N PHE A 84 -1.83 0.33 -0.01
CA PHE A 84 -1.24 -0.98 0.26
C PHE A 84 -0.64 -1.53 -1.01
N VAL A 85 0.33 -2.39 -0.85
CA VAL A 85 0.85 -3.23 -1.92
C VAL A 85 0.92 -4.66 -1.43
N THR A 86 0.75 -5.61 -2.35
CA THR A 86 0.92 -7.03 -2.06
C THR A 86 2.29 -7.46 -2.55
N THR A 87 3.02 -8.15 -1.71
CA THR A 87 4.30 -8.78 -2.03
C THR A 87 4.40 -10.15 -1.39
N ARG A 88 5.52 -10.83 -1.59
CA ARG A 88 5.77 -12.16 -1.05
C ARG A 88 6.85 -12.07 0.04
N LEU A 89 6.55 -12.58 1.23
CA LEU A 89 7.54 -12.87 2.25
C LEU A 89 8.11 -14.26 2.02
N ASN A 90 9.39 -14.43 2.27
CA ASN A 90 10.05 -15.74 2.22
C ASN A 90 10.79 -15.96 3.53
N ASP A 91 10.74 -17.17 4.09
CA ASP A 91 11.53 -17.53 5.26
C ASP A 91 12.74 -18.41 4.91
N SER A 92 13.60 -18.64 5.89
CA SER A 92 14.82 -19.44 5.73
C SER A 92 14.58 -20.92 5.40
N SER A 93 13.36 -21.42 5.57
CA SER A 93 12.96 -22.77 5.20
C SER A 93 12.46 -22.90 3.76
N GLY A 94 12.41 -21.77 3.01
CA GLY A 94 11.89 -21.71 1.65
C GLY A 94 10.36 -21.63 1.55
N ARG A 95 9.66 -21.48 2.68
CA ARG A 95 8.22 -21.18 2.66
C ARG A 95 8.00 -19.73 2.28
N TRP A 96 6.87 -19.46 1.67
CA TRP A 96 6.49 -18.11 1.29
C TRP A 96 5.02 -17.83 1.61
N GLU A 97 4.69 -16.55 1.73
CA GLU A 97 3.35 -16.06 1.99
C GLU A 97 3.15 -14.70 1.30
N GLN A 98 1.98 -14.50 0.68
CA GLN A 98 1.61 -13.18 0.16
C GLN A 98 0.99 -12.35 1.27
N VAL A 99 1.46 -11.11 1.38
CA VAL A 99 1.02 -10.20 2.44
C VAL A 99 0.77 -8.81 1.92
N PHE A 100 -0.13 -8.09 2.57
CA PHE A 100 -0.28 -6.66 2.38
C PHE A 100 0.78 -5.89 3.17
N ILE A 101 1.35 -4.88 2.52
CA ILE A 101 2.22 -3.89 3.13
C ILE A 101 1.51 -2.54 3.10
N ALA A 102 1.22 -1.96 4.26
CA ALA A 102 0.75 -0.59 4.38
C ALA A 102 1.91 0.35 4.05
N VAL A 103 1.91 0.94 2.86
CA VAL A 103 3.03 1.71 2.32
C VAL A 103 3.23 2.99 3.11
N LYS A 104 4.47 3.26 3.49
CA LYS A 104 4.91 4.49 4.16
C LYS A 104 5.79 5.35 3.24
N GLU A 105 6.62 4.71 2.44
CA GLU A 105 7.55 5.38 1.55
C GLU A 105 7.77 4.57 0.27
N ILE A 106 7.93 5.27 -0.85
CA ILE A 106 8.44 4.70 -2.10
C ILE A 106 9.58 5.60 -2.56
N LYS A 107 10.79 5.06 -2.58
CA LYS A 107 11.99 5.81 -2.91
C LYS A 107 13.00 4.92 -3.63
N GLU A 108 13.57 5.43 -4.72
CA GLU A 108 14.67 4.79 -5.47
C GLU A 108 14.39 3.30 -5.81
N GLY A 109 13.15 2.98 -6.23
CA GLY A 109 12.77 1.62 -6.60
C GLY A 109 12.51 0.69 -5.41
N THR A 110 12.49 1.23 -4.18
CA THR A 110 12.20 0.50 -2.94
C THR A 110 10.87 0.96 -2.35
N ILE A 111 10.04 -0.01 -1.97
CA ILE A 111 8.81 0.21 -1.20
C ILE A 111 9.09 -0.15 0.25
N SER A 112 8.74 0.74 1.17
CA SER A 112 8.87 0.54 2.62
C SER A 112 7.53 0.76 3.31
N GLY A 113 7.23 -0.06 4.30
CA GLY A 113 5.96 0.04 5.04
C GLY A 113 5.88 -0.93 6.20
N LEU A 114 4.65 -1.22 6.61
CA LEU A 114 4.34 -2.14 7.71
C LEU A 114 3.58 -3.35 7.17
N ILE A 115 3.91 -4.54 7.64
CA ILE A 115 3.14 -5.76 7.35
C ILE A 115 1.72 -5.59 7.91
N ALA A 116 0.74 -5.65 7.02
CA ALA A 116 -0.67 -5.43 7.34
C ALA A 116 -1.52 -6.70 7.24
N SER A 117 -0.88 -7.86 7.10
CA SER A 117 -1.51 -9.19 7.13
C SER A 117 -1.11 -9.96 8.37
N GLU A 118 -2.02 -10.75 8.93
CA GLU A 118 -1.69 -11.77 9.92
C GLU A 118 -0.86 -12.87 9.26
N ILE A 119 0.29 -13.20 9.84
CA ILE A 119 1.22 -14.18 9.31
C ILE A 119 0.79 -15.58 9.69
N GLN A 120 0.64 -16.46 8.68
CA GLN A 120 0.14 -17.82 8.86
C GLN A 120 1.21 -18.89 8.63
N THR A 121 2.12 -18.66 7.69
CA THR A 121 2.99 -19.72 7.16
C THR A 121 4.46 -19.45 7.39
N VAL A 122 4.94 -18.25 7.09
CA VAL A 122 6.36 -17.91 7.20
C VAL A 122 6.76 -17.56 8.62
N SER A 123 7.99 -17.88 9.00
CA SER A 123 8.56 -17.53 10.29
C SER A 123 9.46 -16.28 10.21
N GLY A 124 9.65 -15.61 11.34
CA GLY A 124 10.52 -14.44 11.45
C GLY A 124 9.82 -13.10 11.13
N TYR A 125 8.53 -13.12 10.85
CA TYR A 125 7.71 -11.94 10.58
C TYR A 125 6.45 -11.95 11.44
N LYS A 126 5.89 -10.79 11.70
CA LYS A 126 4.61 -10.60 12.38
C LYS A 126 3.88 -9.36 11.87
N PHE A 127 2.59 -9.31 12.11
CA PHE A 127 1.76 -8.14 11.88
C PHE A 127 2.38 -6.87 12.52
N GLY A 128 2.46 -5.80 11.76
CA GLY A 128 3.02 -4.52 12.20
C GLY A 128 4.53 -4.38 12.05
N ASP A 129 5.27 -5.42 11.69
CA ASP A 129 6.70 -5.31 11.45
C ASP A 129 7.01 -4.40 10.26
N LYS A 130 8.12 -3.66 10.35
CA LYS A 130 8.65 -2.88 9.22
C LYS A 130 9.20 -3.83 8.16
N TYR A 131 8.84 -3.58 6.92
CA TYR A 131 9.33 -4.36 5.79
C TYR A 131 9.63 -3.46 4.59
N SER A 132 10.69 -3.82 3.86
CA SER A 132 11.09 -3.11 2.64
C SER A 132 11.47 -4.12 1.56
N PHE A 133 11.11 -3.82 0.31
CA PHE A 133 11.37 -4.68 -0.84
C PHE A 133 11.44 -3.86 -2.13
N THR A 134 11.93 -4.45 -3.22
CA THR A 134 12.03 -3.78 -4.51
C THR A 134 10.68 -3.70 -5.20
N GLU A 135 10.41 -2.63 -5.94
CA GLU A 135 9.17 -2.47 -6.71
C GLU A 135 8.93 -3.61 -7.73
N SER A 136 10.00 -4.28 -8.20
CA SER A 136 9.90 -5.45 -9.08
C SER A 136 9.18 -6.65 -8.45
N ASP A 137 9.18 -6.75 -7.13
CA ASP A 137 8.57 -7.85 -6.39
C ASP A 137 7.10 -7.58 -6.01
N LEU A 138 6.56 -6.44 -6.48
CA LEU A 138 5.16 -6.12 -6.33
C LEU A 138 4.28 -7.11 -7.10
N LEU A 139 3.28 -7.65 -6.42
CA LEU A 139 2.26 -8.53 -7.01
C LEU A 139 0.96 -7.78 -7.29
N ASP A 140 0.56 -6.86 -6.39
CA ASP A 140 -0.66 -6.08 -6.54
C ASP A 140 -0.55 -4.75 -5.77
N TRP A 141 -1.50 -3.86 -5.99
CA TRP A 141 -1.64 -2.62 -5.25
C TRP A 141 -3.11 -2.34 -4.93
N THR A 142 -3.37 -1.65 -3.84
CA THR A 142 -4.72 -1.33 -3.36
C THR A 142 -4.74 0.07 -2.77
N VAL A 143 -5.69 0.90 -3.18
CA VAL A 143 -6.07 2.10 -2.45
C VAL A 143 -7.38 1.82 -1.73
N SER A 144 -7.33 1.68 -0.41
CA SER A 144 -8.53 1.55 0.42
C SER A 144 -9.10 2.93 0.70
N LYS A 145 -10.42 3.07 0.59
CA LYS A 145 -11.17 4.32 0.71
C LYS A 145 -12.03 4.36 1.98
N PRO A 146 -12.41 5.55 2.45
CA PRO A 146 -13.19 5.70 3.68
C PRO A 146 -14.63 5.17 3.58
N ASP A 147 -15.14 4.92 2.38
CA ASP A 147 -16.44 4.30 2.12
C ASP A 147 -16.37 2.76 2.08
N GLY A 148 -15.17 2.18 2.30
CA GLY A 148 -14.92 0.74 2.26
C GLY A 148 -14.72 0.18 0.85
N THR A 149 -14.74 1.01 -0.19
CA THR A 149 -14.39 0.58 -1.54
C THR A 149 -12.88 0.61 -1.77
N GLU A 150 -12.43 -0.02 -2.85
CA GLU A 150 -11.03 -0.14 -3.19
C GLU A 150 -10.78 0.11 -4.69
N ASP A 151 -9.67 0.82 -4.98
CA ASP A 151 -9.06 0.81 -6.31
C ASP A 151 -7.94 -0.25 -6.33
N GLY A 152 -7.72 -0.87 -7.48
CA GLY A 152 -6.75 -1.97 -7.58
C GLY A 152 -7.28 -3.26 -6.96
N ASN A 153 -6.43 -3.97 -6.19
CA ASN A 153 -6.72 -5.24 -5.55
C ASN A 153 -7.18 -6.31 -6.56
N PHE A 154 -6.46 -6.43 -7.68
CA PHE A 154 -6.84 -7.30 -8.79
C PHE A 154 -6.70 -8.77 -8.43
N VAL A 155 -5.59 -9.11 -7.77
CA VAL A 155 -5.31 -10.48 -7.28
C VAL A 155 -6.30 -10.85 -6.19
N GLY A 156 -6.49 -9.97 -5.18
CA GLY A 156 -7.41 -10.23 -4.08
C GLY A 156 -8.85 -10.43 -4.55
N LYS A 157 -9.36 -9.56 -5.44
CA LYS A 157 -10.70 -9.70 -6.04
C LYS A 157 -10.87 -10.98 -6.85
N PHE A 158 -9.82 -11.44 -7.53
CA PHE A 158 -9.84 -12.75 -8.18
C PHE A 158 -9.92 -13.87 -7.15
N LEU A 159 -9.09 -13.83 -6.10
CA LEU A 159 -9.04 -14.86 -5.06
C LEU A 159 -10.35 -15.00 -4.28
N ASP A 160 -11.14 -13.93 -4.17
CA ASP A 160 -12.49 -14.00 -3.58
C ASP A 160 -13.44 -14.96 -4.32
N THR A 161 -13.17 -15.21 -5.59
CA THR A 161 -13.98 -16.09 -6.45
C THR A 161 -13.26 -17.35 -6.89
N TYR A 162 -11.95 -17.43 -6.66
CA TYR A 162 -11.12 -18.56 -7.05
C TYR A 162 -11.44 -19.81 -6.22
N LYS A 163 -11.68 -20.90 -6.92
CA LYS A 163 -11.84 -22.24 -6.30
C LYS A 163 -10.77 -23.13 -6.93
N PRO A 164 -9.80 -23.62 -6.14
CA PRO A 164 -8.90 -24.66 -6.63
C PRO A 164 -9.69 -25.92 -6.96
N ASP A 165 -9.36 -26.57 -8.07
CA ASP A 165 -9.94 -27.87 -8.49
C ASP A 165 -9.55 -28.99 -7.55
#